data_a841b68e27023c60942e262133efd815
#
_entry.id   a841b68e27023c60942e262133efd815
#
_cell.length_a   1.000
_cell.length_b   1.000
_cell.length_c   1.000
_cell.angle_alpha   90.00
_cell.angle_beta   90.00
_cell.angle_gamma   90.00
#
_symmetry.space_group_name_H-M   'P 1'
#
loop_
_entity.id
_entity.type
_entity.pdbx_description
1 polymer ?
#
loop_
_entity_poly.entity_id
_entity_poly.type
_entity_poly.pdbx_seq_one_letter_code
_entity_poly.pdbx_strand_id
1 'polypeptide(L)'
;MTQEQFEQTIDRDQRIEPRDWMPDAYRATMIRQIAQHAHSEIIGMQPEGEWITRAPSLRRKAILLAKVQDEAGHGLYLYSAAETLGADRPDLTAKLISGRQKYSSIFNYPTLSFADVGVIGWLVDGAAICNQVPLCRSSYGPYARAMIRICKEESFHQRQGYELLMTLMRGTDAQRQMVQDAVNRWWWPSLMMFGPPDADSTHTAQSMAWKIKRHTNDELRQRFVDMTVPQAEALGVTLPDPDLRWNDERGHHDFGEIDWSELKRVISGDGPCNAERIEVRRAAHEDGAWVRKAAAAHAAKAHAAKAAAAKAAAAKAAAAKAEAGKAEAAKRAAHAAEREA
;
A
#
# COMPACT_ATOMS: atom_id res chain seq x y z
N MET A 1 -16.88 0.47 23.83
CA MET A 1 -16.85 -0.96 23.47
C MET A 1 -16.03 -1.68 24.53
N THR A 2 -16.47 -2.85 25.03
CA THR A 2 -15.74 -3.73 25.92
C THR A 2 -15.03 -4.83 25.13
N GLN A 3 -14.21 -5.67 25.79
CA GLN A 3 -13.60 -6.86 25.18
C GLN A 3 -14.66 -7.79 24.56
N GLU A 4 -15.69 -8.10 25.28
CA GLU A 4 -16.80 -8.95 24.81
C GLU A 4 -17.52 -8.34 23.59
N GLN A 5 -17.77 -7.03 23.63
CA GLN A 5 -18.37 -6.32 22.48
C GLN A 5 -17.45 -6.32 21.25
N PHE A 6 -16.13 -6.20 21.44
CA PHE A 6 -15.15 -6.32 20.36
C PHE A 6 -15.22 -7.72 19.72
N GLU A 7 -15.20 -8.77 20.52
CA GLU A 7 -15.28 -10.16 20.04
C GLU A 7 -16.59 -10.41 19.30
N GLN A 8 -17.73 -9.98 19.84
CA GLN A 8 -19.04 -10.05 19.18
C GLN A 8 -19.06 -9.28 17.85
N THR A 9 -18.41 -8.13 17.78
CA THR A 9 -18.31 -7.33 16.53
C THR A 9 -17.52 -8.09 15.46
N ILE A 10 -16.40 -8.71 15.86
CA ILE A 10 -15.61 -9.57 14.97
C ILE A 10 -16.43 -10.79 14.51
N ASP A 11 -17.12 -11.48 15.45
CA ASP A 11 -17.90 -12.68 15.12
C ASP A 11 -19.05 -12.39 14.15
N ARG A 12 -19.68 -11.24 14.27
CA ARG A 12 -20.75 -10.77 13.37
C ARG A 12 -20.25 -10.22 12.05
N ASP A 13 -18.94 -10.30 11.79
CA ASP A 13 -18.31 -9.74 10.59
C ASP A 13 -18.53 -8.21 10.43
N GLN A 14 -18.66 -7.51 11.53
CA GLN A 14 -18.77 -6.07 11.58
C GLN A 14 -17.37 -5.44 11.68
N ARG A 15 -17.26 -4.19 11.24
CA ARG A 15 -15.98 -3.48 11.25
C ARG A 15 -15.74 -2.74 12.54
N ILE A 16 -14.48 -2.73 12.94
CA ILE A 16 -13.95 -1.90 14.01
C ILE A 16 -13.55 -0.55 13.40
N GLU A 17 -14.04 0.53 13.96
CA GLU A 17 -13.77 1.90 13.51
C GLU A 17 -12.75 2.61 14.43
N PRO A 18 -12.13 3.73 14.01
CA PRO A 18 -11.06 4.40 14.76
C PRO A 18 -11.38 4.80 16.19
N ARG A 19 -12.66 5.08 16.47
CA ARG A 19 -13.14 5.49 17.80
C ARG A 19 -13.59 4.32 18.67
N ASP A 20 -13.64 3.14 18.09
CA ASP A 20 -14.02 1.95 18.86
C ASP A 20 -12.85 1.53 19.75
N TRP A 21 -13.20 1.04 20.94
CA TRP A 21 -12.23 0.37 21.78
C TRP A 21 -11.81 -0.94 21.09
N MET A 22 -10.51 -1.23 21.13
CA MET A 22 -9.94 -2.48 20.62
C MET A 22 -8.78 -2.91 21.49
N PRO A 23 -8.48 -4.22 21.58
CA PRO A 23 -7.32 -4.72 22.31
C PRO A 23 -6.01 -4.13 21.76
N ASP A 24 -5.04 -3.84 22.64
CA ASP A 24 -3.73 -3.32 22.22
C ASP A 24 -3.01 -4.25 21.25
N ALA A 25 -3.16 -5.56 21.40
CA ALA A 25 -2.60 -6.57 20.51
C ALA A 25 -3.20 -6.48 19.09
N TYR A 26 -4.52 -6.23 18.98
CA TYR A 26 -5.17 -6.00 17.69
C TYR A 26 -4.65 -4.71 17.05
N ARG A 27 -4.64 -3.61 17.81
CA ARG A 27 -4.12 -2.31 17.37
C ARG A 27 -2.69 -2.41 16.85
N ALA A 28 -1.80 -3.02 17.62
CA ALA A 28 -0.40 -3.21 17.25
C ALA A 28 -0.23 -4.07 15.98
N THR A 29 -1.05 -5.12 15.85
CA THR A 29 -1.06 -5.98 14.66
C THR A 29 -1.52 -5.21 13.43
N MET A 30 -2.59 -4.41 13.55
CA MET A 30 -3.08 -3.57 12.45
C MET A 30 -2.06 -2.52 12.03
N ILE A 31 -1.45 -1.81 12.97
CA ILE A 31 -0.40 -0.81 12.65
C ILE A 31 0.74 -1.48 11.90
N ARG A 32 1.23 -2.62 12.39
CA ARG A 32 2.33 -3.36 11.73
C ARG A 32 1.95 -3.78 10.31
N GLN A 33 0.77 -4.36 10.12
CA GLN A 33 0.33 -4.88 8.82
C GLN A 33 0.09 -3.74 7.82
N ILE A 34 -0.62 -2.69 8.23
CA ILE A 34 -0.91 -1.55 7.35
C ILE A 34 0.38 -0.79 7.02
N ALA A 35 1.28 -0.59 8.00
CA ALA A 35 2.56 0.07 7.76
C ALA A 35 3.44 -0.73 6.80
N GLN A 36 3.54 -2.05 6.98
CA GLN A 36 4.31 -2.90 6.06
C GLN A 36 3.74 -2.86 4.64
N HIS A 37 2.42 -2.83 4.49
CA HIS A 37 1.76 -2.67 3.21
C HIS A 37 2.07 -1.30 2.59
N ALA A 38 1.88 -0.20 3.34
CA ALA A 38 2.25 1.14 2.88
C ALA A 38 3.72 1.26 2.45
N HIS A 39 4.62 0.62 3.20
CA HIS A 39 6.04 0.56 2.84
C HIS A 39 6.27 -0.20 1.54
N SER A 40 5.51 -1.27 1.29
CA SER A 40 5.59 -2.05 0.06
C SER A 40 5.20 -1.21 -1.16
N GLU A 41 4.10 -0.46 -1.09
CA GLU A 41 3.66 0.45 -2.14
C GLU A 41 4.74 1.51 -2.46
N ILE A 42 5.27 2.18 -1.43
CA ILE A 42 6.31 3.20 -1.59
C ILE A 42 7.61 2.63 -2.17
N ILE A 43 8.01 1.43 -1.76
CA ILE A 43 9.23 0.79 -2.29
C ILE A 43 8.99 0.22 -3.68
N GLY A 44 7.78 -0.26 -3.98
CA GLY A 44 7.39 -0.76 -5.30
C GLY A 44 7.58 0.24 -6.43
N MET A 45 7.50 1.54 -6.14
CA MET A 45 7.78 2.59 -7.10
C MET A 45 9.22 2.55 -7.65
N GLN A 46 10.20 2.08 -6.88
CA GLN A 46 11.61 2.15 -7.26
C GLN A 46 11.95 1.28 -8.48
N PRO A 47 11.67 -0.05 -8.51
CA PRO A 47 12.05 -0.91 -9.62
C PRO A 47 11.38 -0.54 -10.96
N GLU A 48 10.24 0.09 -10.93
CA GLU A 48 9.51 0.52 -12.12
C GLU A 48 9.81 1.98 -12.49
N GLY A 49 9.96 2.85 -11.50
CA GLY A 49 10.30 4.27 -11.70
C GLY A 49 11.59 4.48 -12.46
N GLU A 50 12.58 3.61 -12.28
CA GLU A 50 13.84 3.59 -13.00
C GLU A 50 13.67 3.39 -14.52
N TRP A 51 12.53 2.85 -14.97
CA TRP A 51 12.22 2.58 -16.35
C TRP A 51 11.41 3.68 -17.04
N ILE A 52 10.88 4.67 -16.34
CA ILE A 52 10.04 5.73 -16.94
C ILE A 52 10.76 6.42 -18.10
N THR A 53 12.01 6.85 -17.88
CA THR A 53 12.80 7.53 -18.93
C THR A 53 13.26 6.60 -20.03
N ARG A 54 13.42 5.31 -19.74
CA ARG A 54 13.90 4.27 -20.66
C ARG A 54 12.79 3.56 -21.44
N ALA A 55 11.52 3.76 -21.06
CA ALA A 55 10.39 3.13 -21.75
C ALA A 55 10.37 3.48 -23.25
N PRO A 56 10.03 2.51 -24.15
CA PRO A 56 10.31 2.59 -25.58
C PRO A 56 9.43 3.59 -26.35
N SER A 57 8.34 4.08 -25.77
CA SER A 57 7.45 5.04 -26.42
C SER A 57 6.85 6.01 -25.41
N LEU A 58 6.38 7.17 -25.91
CA LEU A 58 5.69 8.16 -25.07
C LEU A 58 4.46 7.56 -24.38
N ARG A 59 3.70 6.71 -25.09
CA ARG A 59 2.56 6.00 -24.50
C ARG A 59 2.99 5.11 -23.32
N ARG A 60 4.07 4.33 -23.47
CA ARG A 60 4.58 3.46 -22.40
C ARG A 60 5.16 4.25 -21.23
N LYS A 61 5.83 5.39 -21.51
CA LYS A 61 6.27 6.32 -20.46
C LYS A 61 5.09 6.84 -19.63
N ALA A 62 4.03 7.28 -20.30
CA ALA A 62 2.84 7.83 -19.64
C ALA A 62 2.12 6.78 -18.78
N ILE A 63 1.98 5.54 -19.29
CA ILE A 63 1.36 4.43 -18.54
C ILE A 63 2.19 4.12 -17.29
N LEU A 64 3.51 3.99 -17.43
CA LEU A 64 4.39 3.67 -16.31
C LEU A 64 4.44 4.79 -15.27
N LEU A 65 4.45 6.06 -15.72
CA LEU A 65 4.37 7.21 -14.83
C LEU A 65 3.06 7.19 -14.01
N ALA A 66 1.92 6.91 -14.67
CA ALA A 66 0.63 6.82 -13.99
C ALA A 66 0.65 5.72 -12.92
N LYS A 67 1.14 4.51 -13.26
CA LYS A 67 1.28 3.41 -12.31
C LYS A 67 2.14 3.81 -11.11
N VAL A 68 3.34 4.33 -11.31
CA VAL A 68 4.24 4.75 -10.22
C VAL A 68 3.61 5.83 -9.33
N GLN A 69 2.78 6.72 -9.92
CA GLN A 69 2.03 7.72 -9.16
C GLN A 69 0.91 7.08 -8.32
N ASP A 70 0.22 6.08 -8.85
CA ASP A 70 -0.80 5.33 -8.11
C ASP A 70 -0.19 4.62 -6.91
N GLU A 71 0.96 3.95 -7.04
CA GLU A 71 1.69 3.31 -5.93
C GLU A 71 2.01 4.31 -4.80
N ALA A 72 2.45 5.53 -5.16
CA ALA A 72 2.63 6.59 -4.18
C ALA A 72 1.33 6.96 -3.46
N GLY A 73 0.22 7.03 -4.20
CA GLY A 73 -1.14 7.28 -3.68
C GLY A 73 -1.60 6.17 -2.73
N HIS A 74 -1.38 4.90 -3.10
CA HIS A 74 -1.68 3.74 -2.26
C HIS A 74 -0.96 3.82 -0.92
N GLY A 75 0.36 4.09 -0.94
CA GLY A 75 1.13 4.29 0.27
C GLY A 75 0.56 5.39 1.17
N LEU A 76 0.13 6.53 0.61
CA LEU A 76 -0.48 7.62 1.37
C LEU A 76 -1.83 7.24 1.99
N TYR A 77 -2.69 6.49 1.28
CA TYR A 77 -3.95 5.99 1.84
C TYR A 77 -3.73 5.05 3.02
N LEU A 78 -2.77 4.14 2.88
CA LEU A 78 -2.41 3.18 3.91
C LEU A 78 -1.78 3.85 5.14
N TYR A 79 -0.87 4.81 4.95
CA TYR A 79 -0.35 5.60 6.07
C TYR A 79 -1.48 6.35 6.79
N SER A 80 -2.42 6.93 6.05
CA SER A 80 -3.57 7.59 6.67
C SER A 80 -4.43 6.62 7.49
N ALA A 81 -4.60 5.38 7.02
CA ALA A 81 -5.28 4.35 7.80
C ALA A 81 -4.50 3.98 9.08
N ALA A 82 -3.16 3.88 9.02
CA ALA A 82 -2.32 3.62 10.19
C ALA A 82 -2.36 4.77 11.21
N GLU A 83 -2.40 6.02 10.75
CA GLU A 83 -2.53 7.21 11.60
C GLU A 83 -3.83 7.22 12.42
N THR A 84 -4.91 6.64 11.89
CA THR A 84 -6.17 6.50 12.66
C THR A 84 -6.05 5.54 13.85
N LEU A 85 -4.98 4.72 13.89
CA LEU A 85 -4.61 3.84 15.00
C LEU A 85 -3.58 4.46 15.95
N GLY A 86 -3.14 5.70 15.66
CA GLY A 86 -2.13 6.41 16.44
C GLY A 86 -0.69 6.22 15.95
N ALA A 87 -0.48 5.66 14.75
CA ALA A 87 0.86 5.58 14.17
C ALA A 87 1.36 6.99 13.77
N ASP A 88 2.66 7.23 13.92
CA ASP A 88 3.31 8.45 13.46
C ASP A 88 3.93 8.22 12.07
N ARG A 89 3.35 8.83 11.03
CA ARG A 89 3.83 8.73 9.65
C ARG A 89 5.29 9.19 9.47
N PRO A 90 5.72 10.33 10.01
CA PRO A 90 7.13 10.74 9.97
C PRO A 90 8.08 9.68 10.53
N ASP A 91 7.76 9.07 11.66
CA ASP A 91 8.56 8.00 12.27
C ASP A 91 8.57 6.74 11.38
N LEU A 92 7.41 6.30 10.87
CA LEU A 92 7.31 5.17 9.95
C LEU A 92 8.16 5.39 8.69
N THR A 93 8.08 6.59 8.09
CA THR A 93 8.84 6.95 6.89
C THR A 93 10.35 7.01 7.16
N ALA A 94 10.76 7.61 8.28
CA ALA A 94 12.17 7.67 8.67
C ALA A 94 12.76 6.26 8.90
N LYS A 95 11.99 5.36 9.50
CA LYS A 95 12.38 3.96 9.69
C LYS A 95 12.49 3.21 8.36
N LEU A 96 11.57 3.46 7.41
CA LEU A 96 11.62 2.87 6.06
C LEU A 96 12.89 3.31 5.31
N ILE A 97 13.18 4.61 5.28
CA ILE A 97 14.35 5.17 4.60
C ILE A 97 15.66 4.67 5.22
N SER A 98 15.71 4.54 6.54
CA SER A 98 16.89 3.99 7.24
C SER A 98 17.05 2.46 7.10
N GLY A 99 16.10 1.76 6.47
CA GLY A 99 16.14 0.31 6.30
C GLY A 99 15.73 -0.47 7.55
N ARG A 100 15.10 0.17 8.53
CA ARG A 100 14.64 -0.48 9.78
C ARG A 100 13.19 -0.99 9.72
N GLN A 101 12.54 -0.87 8.58
CA GLN A 101 11.17 -1.37 8.34
C GLN A 101 11.14 -2.45 7.28
N LYS A 102 10.20 -3.37 7.45
CA LYS A 102 9.94 -4.44 6.47
C LYS A 102 8.97 -3.95 5.40
N TYR A 103 9.15 -4.45 4.20
CA TYR A 103 8.28 -4.33 3.03
C TYR A 103 8.31 -5.65 2.25
N SER A 104 7.55 -5.78 1.18
CA SER A 104 7.52 -7.00 0.38
C SER A 104 8.92 -7.33 -0.17
N SER A 105 9.38 -8.57 0.04
CA SER A 105 10.69 -9.06 -0.40
C SER A 105 10.90 -8.94 -1.90
N ILE A 106 9.83 -9.00 -2.68
CA ILE A 106 9.81 -8.97 -4.14
C ILE A 106 10.54 -7.74 -4.72
N PHE A 107 10.48 -6.60 -4.03
CA PHE A 107 11.12 -5.37 -4.50
C PHE A 107 12.65 -5.32 -4.33
N ASN A 108 13.25 -6.41 -3.86
CA ASN A 108 14.70 -6.58 -3.76
C ASN A 108 15.27 -7.46 -4.88
N TYR A 109 14.47 -7.75 -5.92
CA TYR A 109 14.92 -8.45 -7.14
C TYR A 109 15.18 -7.47 -8.28
N PRO A 110 16.13 -7.79 -9.18
CA PRO A 110 16.58 -6.88 -10.22
C PRO A 110 15.54 -6.73 -11.35
N THR A 111 15.41 -5.51 -11.89
CA THR A 111 14.63 -5.19 -13.09
C THR A 111 15.58 -4.96 -14.24
N LEU A 112 15.91 -6.01 -15.01
CA LEU A 112 17.01 -6.02 -15.97
C LEU A 112 16.61 -5.58 -17.38
N SER A 113 15.33 -5.71 -17.73
CA SER A 113 14.80 -5.39 -19.05
C SER A 113 13.42 -4.75 -18.97
N PHE A 114 12.94 -4.18 -20.07
CA PHE A 114 11.57 -3.66 -20.09
C PHE A 114 10.51 -4.75 -20.02
N ALA A 115 10.85 -6.02 -20.31
CA ALA A 115 9.97 -7.15 -20.08
C ALA A 115 9.76 -7.42 -18.58
N ASP A 116 10.76 -7.15 -17.73
CA ASP A 116 10.58 -7.26 -16.26
C ASP A 116 9.49 -6.31 -15.77
N VAL A 117 9.38 -5.09 -16.32
CA VAL A 117 8.27 -4.17 -15.99
C VAL A 117 6.91 -4.79 -16.34
N GLY A 118 6.83 -5.49 -17.49
CA GLY A 118 5.62 -6.22 -17.88
C GLY A 118 5.31 -7.39 -16.94
N VAL A 119 6.35 -8.14 -16.53
CA VAL A 119 6.20 -9.29 -15.63
C VAL A 119 5.88 -8.83 -14.21
N ILE A 120 6.43 -7.71 -13.73
CA ILE A 120 6.02 -7.08 -12.47
C ILE A 120 4.51 -6.81 -12.53
N GLY A 121 4.04 -6.10 -13.56
CA GLY A 121 2.61 -5.85 -13.73
C GLY A 121 1.76 -7.11 -13.80
N TRP A 122 2.24 -8.18 -14.40
CA TRP A 122 1.47 -9.42 -14.50
C TRP A 122 1.57 -10.28 -13.23
N LEU A 123 2.77 -10.69 -12.82
CA LEU A 123 2.96 -11.64 -11.72
C LEU A 123 2.94 -10.97 -10.35
N VAL A 124 3.62 -9.83 -10.19
CA VAL A 124 3.73 -9.18 -8.86
C VAL A 124 2.42 -8.49 -8.50
N ASP A 125 1.84 -7.69 -9.41
CA ASP A 125 0.54 -7.06 -9.16
C ASP A 125 -0.57 -8.12 -9.13
N GLY A 126 -0.46 -9.22 -9.91
CA GLY A 126 -1.35 -10.37 -9.81
C GLY A 126 -1.35 -11.02 -8.43
N ALA A 127 -0.17 -11.26 -7.86
CA ALA A 127 -0.02 -11.77 -6.49
C ALA A 127 -0.50 -10.74 -5.44
N ALA A 128 -0.23 -9.45 -5.67
CA ALA A 128 -0.73 -8.37 -4.85
C ALA A 128 -2.27 -8.36 -4.81
N ILE A 129 -2.94 -8.42 -5.97
CA ILE A 129 -4.40 -8.49 -6.07
C ILE A 129 -4.97 -9.71 -5.33
N CYS A 130 -4.36 -10.90 -5.48
CA CYS A 130 -4.78 -12.08 -4.72
C CYS A 130 -4.74 -11.85 -3.20
N ASN A 131 -3.72 -11.14 -2.69
CA ASN A 131 -3.61 -10.79 -1.28
C ASN A 131 -4.58 -9.68 -0.87
N GLN A 132 -4.77 -8.68 -1.71
CA GLN A 132 -5.41 -7.40 -1.38
C GLN A 132 -6.93 -7.46 -1.48
N VAL A 133 -7.50 -8.17 -2.47
CA VAL A 133 -8.96 -8.25 -2.66
C VAL A 133 -9.67 -8.78 -1.41
N PRO A 134 -9.21 -9.84 -0.73
CA PRO A 134 -9.79 -10.27 0.54
C PRO A 134 -9.72 -9.20 1.65
N LEU A 135 -8.74 -8.30 1.63
CA LEU A 135 -8.58 -7.24 2.61
C LEU A 135 -9.63 -6.13 2.48
N CYS A 136 -10.36 -6.04 1.36
CA CYS A 136 -11.56 -5.21 1.24
C CYS A 136 -12.63 -5.58 2.28
N ARG A 137 -12.53 -6.78 2.88
CA ARG A 137 -13.37 -7.29 3.96
C ARG A 137 -12.63 -7.38 5.29
N SER A 138 -11.47 -6.74 5.44
CA SER A 138 -10.76 -6.68 6.72
C SER A 138 -11.64 -6.12 7.82
N SER A 139 -11.47 -6.63 9.03
CA SER A 139 -12.21 -6.18 10.21
C SER A 139 -11.94 -4.73 10.62
N TYR A 140 -10.85 -4.10 10.13
CA TYR A 140 -10.59 -2.69 10.39
C TYR A 140 -11.12 -1.80 9.25
N GLY A 141 -12.11 -0.96 9.57
CA GLY A 141 -12.86 -0.16 8.60
C GLY A 141 -12.00 0.72 7.69
N PRO A 142 -11.09 1.57 8.21
CA PRO A 142 -10.23 2.42 7.38
C PRO A 142 -9.36 1.63 6.39
N TYR A 143 -8.77 0.51 6.83
CA TYR A 143 -7.99 -0.35 5.96
C TYR A 143 -8.82 -0.97 4.84
N ALA A 144 -9.97 -1.56 5.19
CA ALA A 144 -10.88 -2.17 4.23
C ALA A 144 -11.35 -1.16 3.16
N ARG A 145 -11.64 0.09 3.55
CA ARG A 145 -12.04 1.16 2.61
C ARG A 145 -10.90 1.58 1.68
N ALA A 146 -9.67 1.70 2.20
CA ALA A 146 -8.49 1.97 1.37
C ALA A 146 -8.30 0.89 0.31
N MET A 147 -8.43 -0.40 0.70
CA MET A 147 -8.26 -1.53 -0.21
C MET A 147 -9.24 -1.54 -1.37
N ILE A 148 -10.48 -1.08 -1.19
CA ILE A 148 -11.47 -1.01 -2.29
C ILE A 148 -10.97 -0.13 -3.45
N ARG A 149 -10.30 0.98 -3.13
CA ARG A 149 -9.72 1.86 -4.15
C ARG A 149 -8.45 1.28 -4.73
N ILE A 150 -7.52 0.84 -3.89
CA ILE A 150 -6.24 0.24 -4.29
C ILE A 150 -6.47 -0.91 -5.26
N CYS A 151 -7.33 -1.87 -4.94
CA CYS A 151 -7.59 -3.03 -5.82
C CYS A 151 -8.14 -2.65 -7.20
N LYS A 152 -8.84 -1.53 -7.35
CA LYS A 152 -9.30 -1.05 -8.67
C LYS A 152 -8.15 -0.56 -9.53
N GLU A 153 -7.24 0.19 -8.93
CA GLU A 153 -6.04 0.73 -9.59
C GLU A 153 -5.06 -0.41 -9.91
N GLU A 154 -4.84 -1.35 -8.99
CA GLU A 154 -4.04 -2.57 -9.22
C GLU A 154 -4.53 -3.43 -10.40
N SER A 155 -5.85 -3.55 -10.57
CA SER A 155 -6.42 -4.28 -11.70
C SER A 155 -6.05 -3.64 -13.05
N PHE A 156 -5.86 -2.34 -13.09
CA PHE A 156 -5.34 -1.63 -14.26
C PHE A 156 -3.85 -1.93 -14.46
N HIS A 157 -3.05 -1.92 -13.39
CA HIS A 157 -1.62 -2.20 -13.44
C HIS A 157 -1.36 -3.60 -14.00
N GLN A 158 -2.04 -4.62 -13.46
CA GLN A 158 -1.93 -6.00 -13.93
C GLN A 158 -2.26 -6.12 -15.42
N ARG A 159 -3.36 -5.51 -15.87
CA ARG A 159 -3.76 -5.55 -17.28
C ARG A 159 -2.71 -4.89 -18.17
N GLN A 160 -2.16 -3.74 -17.79
CA GLN A 160 -1.16 -3.03 -18.58
C GLN A 160 0.16 -3.81 -18.68
N GLY A 161 0.56 -4.49 -17.61
CA GLY A 161 1.70 -5.41 -17.62
C GLY A 161 1.48 -6.57 -18.59
N TYR A 162 0.37 -7.26 -18.49
CA TYR A 162 0.02 -8.38 -19.36
C TYR A 162 -0.09 -7.97 -20.84
N GLU A 163 -0.71 -6.82 -21.14
CA GLU A 163 -0.79 -6.26 -22.50
C GLU A 163 0.60 -5.91 -23.09
N LEU A 164 1.53 -5.46 -22.23
CA LEU A 164 2.91 -5.25 -22.65
C LEU A 164 3.57 -6.56 -23.05
N LEU A 165 3.42 -7.60 -22.24
CA LEU A 165 3.98 -8.94 -22.52
C LEU A 165 3.38 -9.54 -23.81
N MET A 166 2.08 -9.46 -23.99
CA MET A 166 1.43 -9.87 -25.25
C MET A 166 2.03 -9.15 -26.48
N THR A 167 2.36 -7.87 -26.32
CA THR A 167 2.99 -7.09 -27.39
C THR A 167 4.39 -7.61 -27.70
N LEU A 168 5.20 -7.88 -26.69
CA LEU A 168 6.56 -8.39 -26.85
C LEU A 168 6.58 -9.83 -27.40
N MET A 169 5.65 -10.68 -26.96
CA MET A 169 5.53 -12.06 -27.45
C MET A 169 5.12 -12.16 -28.93
N ARG A 170 4.48 -11.15 -29.48
CA ARG A 170 4.17 -11.02 -30.91
C ARG A 170 5.33 -10.43 -31.72
N GLY A 171 6.40 -10.04 -31.07
CA GLY A 171 7.55 -9.39 -31.67
C GLY A 171 8.61 -10.37 -32.18
N THR A 172 9.87 -9.96 -32.11
CA THR A 172 11.03 -10.74 -32.53
C THR A 172 11.36 -11.85 -31.55
N ASP A 173 12.19 -12.83 -31.98
CA ASP A 173 12.69 -13.88 -31.07
C ASP A 173 13.41 -13.31 -29.86
N ALA A 174 14.19 -12.25 -30.04
CA ALA A 174 14.86 -11.55 -28.95
C ALA A 174 13.87 -10.96 -27.93
N GLN A 175 12.73 -10.44 -28.38
CA GLN A 175 11.69 -9.92 -27.49
C GLN A 175 10.98 -11.05 -26.75
N ARG A 176 10.68 -12.17 -27.41
CA ARG A 176 10.11 -13.37 -26.79
C ARG A 176 11.06 -13.96 -25.73
N GLN A 177 12.35 -14.06 -26.06
CA GLN A 177 13.35 -14.53 -25.11
C GLN A 177 13.47 -13.58 -23.90
N MET A 178 13.44 -12.27 -24.11
CA MET A 178 13.44 -11.28 -23.03
C MET A 178 12.26 -11.47 -22.07
N VAL A 179 11.06 -11.78 -22.58
CA VAL A 179 9.89 -12.09 -21.75
C VAL A 179 10.10 -13.37 -20.96
N GLN A 180 10.57 -14.45 -21.62
CA GLN A 180 10.83 -15.72 -20.95
C GLN A 180 11.87 -15.57 -19.83
N ASP A 181 12.96 -14.83 -20.08
CA ASP A 181 13.99 -14.56 -19.07
C ASP A 181 13.44 -13.77 -17.87
N ALA A 182 12.52 -12.83 -18.12
CA ALA A 182 11.84 -12.11 -17.04
C ALA A 182 10.91 -13.03 -16.25
N VAL A 183 10.12 -13.88 -16.90
CA VAL A 183 9.27 -14.87 -16.23
C VAL A 183 10.10 -15.81 -15.35
N ASN A 184 11.24 -16.27 -15.85
CA ASN A 184 12.16 -17.13 -15.09
C ASN A 184 12.69 -16.45 -13.81
N ARG A 185 12.89 -15.14 -13.83
CA ARG A 185 13.35 -14.37 -12.65
C ARG A 185 12.26 -14.12 -11.63
N TRP A 186 11.01 -13.91 -12.05
CA TRP A 186 9.97 -13.37 -11.18
C TRP A 186 8.98 -14.41 -10.68
N TRP A 187 8.91 -15.61 -11.25
CA TRP A 187 7.96 -16.66 -10.84
C TRP A 187 8.10 -17.03 -9.37
N TRP A 188 9.24 -17.56 -8.95
CA TRP A 188 9.45 -18.00 -7.58
C TRP A 188 9.35 -16.87 -6.56
N PRO A 189 9.96 -15.71 -6.78
CA PRO A 189 9.76 -14.55 -5.90
C PRO A 189 8.29 -14.13 -5.75
N SER A 190 7.46 -14.25 -6.79
CA SER A 190 6.02 -13.93 -6.72
C SER A 190 5.27 -14.90 -5.81
N LEU A 191 5.62 -16.19 -5.81
CA LEU A 191 5.05 -17.18 -4.88
C LEU A 191 5.43 -16.91 -3.42
N MET A 192 6.59 -16.32 -3.18
CA MET A 192 7.06 -15.93 -1.83
C MET A 192 6.30 -14.72 -1.27
N MET A 193 5.61 -13.93 -2.09
CA MET A 193 4.84 -12.75 -1.62
C MET A 193 3.71 -13.10 -0.66
N PHE A 194 3.22 -14.33 -0.70
CA PHE A 194 2.16 -14.80 0.21
C PHE A 194 2.67 -15.10 1.61
N GLY A 195 4.00 -15.09 1.81
CA GLY A 195 4.64 -15.42 3.07
C GLY A 195 4.97 -16.92 3.19
N PRO A 196 5.52 -17.37 4.34
CA PRO A 196 5.86 -18.77 4.55
C PRO A 196 4.60 -19.67 4.56
N PRO A 197 4.76 -21.00 4.51
CA PRO A 197 3.67 -21.95 4.72
C PRO A 197 2.90 -21.63 6.00
N ASP A 198 1.61 -21.95 6.02
CA ASP A 198 0.75 -21.66 7.18
C ASP A 198 1.26 -22.31 8.47
N ALA A 199 1.86 -23.50 8.37
CA ALA A 199 2.47 -24.21 9.50
C ALA A 199 3.63 -23.43 10.14
N ASP A 200 4.35 -22.62 9.36
CA ASP A 200 5.50 -21.83 9.80
C ASP A 200 5.15 -20.36 10.09
N SER A 201 3.90 -19.97 9.86
CA SER A 201 3.44 -18.58 10.02
C SER A 201 2.97 -18.31 11.44
N THR A 202 3.72 -17.51 12.19
CA THR A 202 3.39 -17.13 13.58
C THR A 202 2.20 -16.18 13.71
N HIS A 203 1.71 -15.59 12.61
CA HIS A 203 0.70 -14.52 12.65
C HIS A 203 -0.59 -14.84 11.89
N THR A 204 -0.59 -15.85 11.02
CA THR A 204 -1.75 -16.14 10.16
C THR A 204 -2.97 -16.52 10.99
N ALA A 205 -2.85 -17.45 11.93
CA ALA A 205 -3.97 -17.90 12.77
C ALA A 205 -4.64 -16.73 13.51
N GLN A 206 -3.87 -15.88 14.16
CA GLN A 206 -4.41 -14.71 14.88
C GLN A 206 -5.04 -13.67 13.94
N SER A 207 -4.45 -13.42 12.78
CA SER A 207 -5.00 -12.50 11.78
C SER A 207 -6.31 -13.02 11.17
N MET A 208 -6.43 -14.34 11.01
CA MET A 208 -7.67 -15.00 10.59
C MET A 208 -8.75 -14.92 11.68
N ALA A 209 -8.41 -15.24 12.93
CA ALA A 209 -9.33 -15.17 14.07
C ALA A 209 -9.91 -13.76 14.25
N TRP A 210 -9.11 -12.73 14.06
CA TRP A 210 -9.58 -11.34 14.09
C TRP A 210 -10.19 -10.86 12.77
N LYS A 211 -10.35 -11.72 11.78
CA LYS A 211 -10.87 -11.39 10.45
C LYS A 211 -10.13 -10.20 9.77
N ILE A 212 -8.87 -10.01 10.11
CA ILE A 212 -7.97 -9.08 9.41
C ILE A 212 -7.68 -9.64 8.03
N LYS A 213 -7.31 -10.93 7.95
CA LYS A 213 -7.20 -11.74 6.73
C LYS A 213 -8.42 -12.65 6.59
N ARG A 214 -8.75 -13.03 5.36
CA ARG A 214 -9.89 -13.91 5.03
C ARG A 214 -9.47 -15.25 4.47
N HIS A 215 -8.20 -15.37 4.10
CA HIS A 215 -7.59 -16.57 3.54
C HIS A 215 -6.19 -16.73 4.13
N THR A 216 -5.75 -17.98 4.18
CA THR A 216 -4.39 -18.31 4.63
C THR A 216 -3.35 -18.01 3.54
N ASN A 217 -2.07 -18.11 3.88
CA ASN A 217 -1.00 -17.90 2.93
C ASN A 217 -1.02 -18.96 1.82
N ASP A 218 -1.25 -20.22 2.20
CA ASP A 218 -1.26 -21.35 1.27
C ASP A 218 -2.49 -21.32 0.35
N GLU A 219 -3.68 -20.95 0.86
CA GLU A 219 -4.88 -20.75 0.03
C GLU A 219 -4.68 -19.66 -1.02
N LEU A 220 -4.07 -18.53 -0.65
CA LEU A 220 -3.86 -17.42 -1.57
C LEU A 220 -2.79 -17.76 -2.62
N ARG A 221 -1.72 -18.45 -2.22
CA ARG A 221 -0.68 -18.92 -3.12
C ARG A 221 -1.24 -19.90 -4.15
N GLN A 222 -2.04 -20.88 -3.70
CA GLN A 222 -2.69 -21.84 -4.59
C GLN A 222 -3.60 -21.13 -5.61
N ARG A 223 -4.43 -20.20 -5.14
CA ARG A 223 -5.29 -19.39 -6.02
C ARG A 223 -4.47 -18.62 -7.07
N PHE A 224 -3.35 -18.05 -6.68
CA PHE A 224 -2.46 -17.33 -7.60
C PHE A 224 -1.90 -18.27 -8.67
N VAL A 225 -1.41 -19.46 -8.30
CA VAL A 225 -0.93 -20.45 -9.25
C VAL A 225 -2.03 -20.84 -10.25
N ASP A 226 -3.22 -21.23 -9.76
CA ASP A 226 -4.33 -21.66 -10.60
C ASP A 226 -4.82 -20.56 -11.55
N MET A 227 -4.72 -19.30 -11.15
CA MET A 227 -5.07 -18.17 -12.00
C MET A 227 -3.99 -17.84 -13.03
N THR A 228 -2.71 -18.03 -12.68
CA THR A 228 -1.58 -17.62 -13.49
C THR A 228 -1.23 -18.62 -14.59
N VAL A 229 -1.39 -19.92 -14.35
CA VAL A 229 -1.05 -20.97 -15.32
C VAL A 229 -1.79 -20.81 -16.66
N PRO A 230 -3.13 -20.66 -16.70
CA PRO A 230 -3.82 -20.43 -17.96
C PRO A 230 -3.40 -19.13 -18.68
N GLN A 231 -3.01 -18.11 -17.91
CA GLN A 231 -2.51 -16.86 -18.47
C GLN A 231 -1.12 -17.04 -19.11
N ALA A 232 -0.24 -17.83 -18.51
CA ALA A 232 1.06 -18.19 -19.06
C ALA A 232 0.92 -18.97 -20.38
N GLU A 233 0.02 -19.95 -20.41
CA GLU A 233 -0.31 -20.72 -21.59
C GLU A 233 -0.83 -19.81 -22.73
N ALA A 234 -1.77 -18.92 -22.43
CA ALA A 234 -2.32 -17.97 -23.38
C ALA A 234 -1.28 -16.97 -23.89
N LEU A 235 -0.30 -16.63 -23.07
CA LEU A 235 0.83 -15.75 -23.42
C LEU A 235 1.88 -16.51 -24.26
N GLY A 236 1.96 -17.83 -24.17
CA GLY A 236 2.95 -18.67 -24.83
C GLY A 236 4.31 -18.67 -24.13
N VAL A 237 4.33 -18.52 -22.80
CA VAL A 237 5.53 -18.61 -21.97
C VAL A 237 5.50 -19.85 -21.09
N THR A 238 6.67 -20.34 -20.72
CA THR A 238 6.82 -21.47 -19.80
C THR A 238 7.15 -20.95 -18.39
N LEU A 239 6.36 -21.35 -17.40
CA LEU A 239 6.69 -21.09 -15.99
C LEU A 239 7.87 -22.02 -15.60
N PRO A 240 8.90 -21.52 -14.91
CA PRO A 240 10.12 -22.28 -14.60
C PRO A 240 9.91 -23.21 -13.39
N ASP A 241 8.92 -24.07 -13.48
CA ASP A 241 8.53 -25.01 -12.44
C ASP A 241 8.28 -26.38 -13.07
N PRO A 242 9.22 -27.33 -12.95
CA PRO A 242 9.12 -28.65 -13.58
C PRO A 242 8.04 -29.55 -12.93
N ASP A 243 7.59 -29.23 -11.74
CA ASP A 243 6.57 -29.99 -11.01
C ASP A 243 5.17 -29.45 -11.24
N LEU A 244 5.06 -28.34 -11.99
CA LEU A 244 3.78 -27.69 -12.28
C LEU A 244 2.91 -28.57 -13.18
N ARG A 245 1.78 -29.05 -12.65
CA ARG A 245 0.81 -29.86 -13.37
C ARG A 245 -0.57 -29.75 -12.78
N TRP A 246 -1.58 -29.92 -13.59
CA TRP A 246 -2.96 -30.05 -13.09
C TRP A 246 -3.15 -31.37 -12.33
N ASN A 247 -3.80 -31.29 -11.18
CA ASN A 247 -4.15 -32.45 -10.35
C ASN A 247 -5.68 -32.59 -10.28
N ASP A 248 -6.23 -33.59 -11.00
CA ASP A 248 -7.66 -33.82 -11.08
C ASP A 248 -8.30 -34.15 -9.73
N GLU A 249 -7.56 -34.83 -8.83
CA GLU A 249 -8.09 -35.23 -7.52
C GLU A 249 -8.26 -34.01 -6.60
N ARG A 250 -7.33 -33.02 -6.69
CA ARG A 250 -7.36 -31.80 -5.89
C ARG A 250 -8.18 -30.69 -6.54
N GLY A 251 -8.37 -30.74 -7.86
CA GLY A 251 -8.96 -29.63 -8.63
C GLY A 251 -8.09 -28.37 -8.64
N HIS A 252 -6.77 -28.52 -8.53
CA HIS A 252 -5.77 -27.46 -8.47
C HIS A 252 -4.48 -27.89 -9.17
N HIS A 253 -3.62 -26.92 -9.49
CA HIS A 253 -2.29 -27.23 -9.96
C HIS A 253 -1.39 -27.63 -8.76
N ASP A 254 -0.66 -28.73 -8.89
CA ASP A 254 0.52 -28.99 -8.09
C ASP A 254 1.65 -28.09 -8.59
N PHE A 255 2.53 -27.63 -7.71
CA PHE A 255 3.70 -26.83 -8.03
C PHE A 255 4.88 -27.23 -7.15
N GLY A 256 6.10 -26.89 -7.60
CA GLY A 256 7.33 -27.27 -6.96
C GLY A 256 7.58 -26.61 -5.60
N GLU A 257 8.60 -27.09 -4.92
CA GLU A 257 8.99 -26.59 -3.60
C GLU A 257 9.65 -25.20 -3.69
N ILE A 258 9.19 -24.27 -2.85
CA ILE A 258 9.71 -22.91 -2.78
C ILE A 258 10.94 -22.88 -1.86
N ASP A 259 12.01 -22.22 -2.29
CA ASP A 259 13.19 -22.00 -1.42
C ASP A 259 12.92 -20.94 -0.34
N TRP A 260 12.44 -21.39 0.80
CA TRP A 260 12.19 -20.53 1.96
C TRP A 260 13.45 -19.96 2.59
N SER A 261 14.62 -20.55 2.30
CA SER A 261 15.91 -20.02 2.75
C SER A 261 16.25 -18.73 1.99
N GLU A 262 15.91 -18.66 0.70
CA GLU A 262 16.02 -17.44 -0.10
C GLU A 262 15.12 -16.32 0.46
N LEU A 263 13.86 -16.62 0.76
CA LEU A 263 12.97 -15.64 1.38
C LEU A 263 13.58 -15.08 2.68
N LYS A 264 14.08 -15.95 3.57
CA LYS A 264 14.71 -15.52 4.82
C LYS A 264 15.91 -14.61 4.58
N ARG A 265 16.77 -14.96 3.62
CA ARG A 265 17.94 -14.17 3.22
C ARG A 265 17.53 -12.79 2.71
N VAL A 266 16.54 -12.71 1.82
CA VAL A 266 16.04 -11.43 1.27
C VAL A 266 15.42 -10.54 2.37
N ILE A 267 14.64 -11.13 3.27
CA ILE A 267 14.02 -10.39 4.39
C ILE A 267 15.07 -9.88 5.38
N SER A 268 16.19 -10.58 5.55
CA SER A 268 17.28 -10.15 6.43
C SER A 268 18.19 -9.08 5.82
N GLY A 269 18.01 -8.76 4.54
CA GLY A 269 18.77 -7.69 3.89
C GLY A 269 19.85 -8.16 2.91
N ASP A 270 19.99 -9.49 2.69
CA ASP A 270 21.02 -10.11 1.87
C ASP A 270 20.47 -10.59 0.50
N GLY A 271 19.39 -9.99 0.02
CA GLY A 271 18.82 -10.27 -1.28
C GLY A 271 19.60 -9.62 -2.43
N PRO A 272 19.24 -9.95 -3.70
CA PRO A 272 20.02 -9.56 -4.88
C PRO A 272 20.24 -8.05 -5.03
N CYS A 273 19.29 -7.22 -4.59
CA CYS A 273 19.34 -5.77 -4.75
C CYS A 273 19.11 -5.00 -3.43
N ASN A 274 19.10 -5.65 -2.28
CA ASN A 274 18.82 -4.97 -1.00
C ASN A 274 19.77 -3.79 -0.74
N ALA A 275 21.08 -4.02 -0.85
CA ALA A 275 22.09 -3.00 -0.57
C ALA A 275 21.99 -1.81 -1.53
N GLU A 276 21.94 -2.08 -2.84
CA GLU A 276 21.82 -1.04 -3.86
C GLU A 276 20.54 -0.22 -3.69
N ARG A 277 19.40 -0.88 -3.49
CA ARG A 277 18.11 -0.19 -3.38
C ARG A 277 18.00 0.68 -2.13
N ILE A 278 18.58 0.27 -1.01
CA ILE A 278 18.61 1.10 0.19
C ILE A 278 19.55 2.28 0.05
N GLU A 279 20.69 2.11 -0.62
CA GLU A 279 21.65 3.18 -0.89
C GLU A 279 21.03 4.25 -1.80
N VAL A 280 20.45 3.86 -2.94
CA VAL A 280 19.75 4.76 -3.85
C VAL A 280 18.63 5.52 -3.15
N ARG A 281 17.84 4.84 -2.31
CA ARG A 281 16.75 5.46 -1.54
C ARG A 281 17.26 6.49 -0.54
N ARG A 282 18.34 6.19 0.17
CA ARG A 282 18.97 7.13 1.11
C ARG A 282 19.55 8.34 0.40
N ALA A 283 20.28 8.11 -0.68
CA ALA A 283 20.87 9.20 -1.48
C ALA A 283 19.78 10.12 -2.05
N ALA A 284 18.72 9.56 -2.64
CA ALA A 284 17.59 10.34 -3.15
C ALA A 284 16.85 11.11 -2.03
N HIS A 285 16.73 10.53 -0.85
CA HIS A 285 16.14 11.22 0.29
C HIS A 285 17.02 12.40 0.76
N GLU A 286 18.32 12.24 0.85
CA GLU A 286 19.26 13.30 1.23
C GLU A 286 19.28 14.42 0.18
N ASP A 287 19.36 14.09 -1.11
CA ASP A 287 19.29 15.04 -2.21
C ASP A 287 18.00 15.87 -2.18
N GLY A 288 16.87 15.26 -1.83
CA GLY A 288 15.58 15.94 -1.65
C GLY A 288 15.44 16.76 -0.36
N ALA A 289 16.47 16.87 0.51
CA ALA A 289 16.36 17.54 1.81
C ALA A 289 15.99 19.03 1.70
N TRP A 290 16.51 19.73 0.71
CA TRP A 290 16.20 21.14 0.46
C TRP A 290 14.72 21.36 0.11
N VAL A 291 14.10 20.47 -0.67
CA VAL A 291 12.67 20.51 -1.00
C VAL A 291 11.82 20.36 0.25
N ARG A 292 12.15 19.37 1.09
CA ARG A 292 11.41 19.15 2.37
C ARG A 292 11.54 20.35 3.29
N LYS A 293 12.72 20.96 3.38
CA LYS A 293 12.95 22.19 4.16
C LYS A 293 12.13 23.36 3.63
N ALA A 294 12.09 23.56 2.31
CA ALA A 294 11.28 24.59 1.67
C ALA A 294 9.78 24.36 1.89
N ALA A 295 9.30 23.13 1.73
CA ALA A 295 7.91 22.76 1.98
C ALA A 295 7.50 22.99 3.44
N ALA A 296 8.35 22.61 4.40
CA ALA A 296 8.11 22.83 5.83
C ALA A 296 8.05 24.34 6.16
N ALA A 297 8.95 25.15 5.61
CA ALA A 297 8.92 26.60 5.79
C ALA A 297 7.65 27.23 5.20
N HIS A 298 7.19 26.78 4.03
CA HIS A 298 5.94 27.22 3.42
C HIS A 298 4.72 26.82 4.27
N ALA A 299 4.67 25.59 4.74
CA ALA A 299 3.60 25.12 5.62
C ALA A 299 3.52 25.91 6.92
N ALA A 300 4.67 26.22 7.54
CA ALA A 300 4.75 27.05 8.75
C ALA A 300 4.21 28.48 8.50
N LYS A 301 4.54 29.10 7.36
CA LYS A 301 4.00 30.42 6.97
C LYS A 301 2.49 30.36 6.78
N ALA A 302 1.98 29.34 6.10
CA ALA A 302 0.54 29.17 5.88
C ALA A 302 -0.21 28.95 7.20
N HIS A 303 0.36 28.18 8.12
CA HIS A 303 -0.23 27.96 9.45
C HIS A 303 -0.25 29.24 10.28
N ALA A 304 0.84 30.01 10.28
CA ALA A 304 0.91 31.30 10.95
C ALA A 304 -0.11 32.31 10.39
N ALA A 305 -0.27 32.36 9.07
CA ALA A 305 -1.27 33.22 8.43
C ALA A 305 -2.70 32.83 8.81
N LYS A 306 -3.03 31.52 8.85
CA LYS A 306 -4.34 31.02 9.31
C LYS A 306 -4.59 31.38 10.78
N ALA A 307 -3.60 31.23 11.65
CA ALA A 307 -3.71 31.58 13.06
C ALA A 307 -3.94 33.10 13.25
N ALA A 308 -3.22 33.93 12.51
CA ALA A 308 -3.41 35.36 12.51
C ALA A 308 -4.81 35.78 12.03
N ALA A 309 -5.29 35.19 10.94
CA ALA A 309 -6.64 35.43 10.42
C ALA A 309 -7.74 34.99 11.41
N ALA A 310 -7.58 33.84 12.06
CA ALA A 310 -8.51 33.38 13.10
C ALA A 310 -8.55 34.32 14.30
N LYS A 311 -7.37 34.81 14.76
CA LYS A 311 -7.27 35.80 15.85
C LYS A 311 -7.94 37.12 15.47
N ALA A 312 -7.74 37.62 14.26
CA ALA A 312 -8.40 38.84 13.76
C ALA A 312 -9.92 38.67 13.68
N ALA A 313 -10.41 37.54 13.19
CA ALA A 313 -11.84 37.23 13.14
C ALA A 313 -12.47 37.16 14.54
N ALA A 314 -11.78 36.53 15.50
CA ALA A 314 -12.23 36.45 16.89
C ALA A 314 -12.29 37.84 17.53
N ALA A 315 -11.29 38.70 17.31
CA ALA A 315 -11.27 40.08 17.79
C ALA A 315 -12.42 40.93 17.21
N LYS A 316 -12.68 40.78 15.91
CA LYS A 316 -13.82 41.45 15.23
C LYS A 316 -15.17 41.01 15.79
N ALA A 317 -15.34 39.71 16.04
CA ALA A 317 -16.55 39.15 16.64
C ALA A 317 -16.75 39.65 18.09
N ALA A 318 -15.68 39.71 18.87
CA ALA A 318 -15.74 40.26 20.23
C ALA A 318 -16.10 41.76 20.26
N ALA A 319 -15.55 42.56 19.34
CA ALA A 319 -15.89 43.99 19.20
C ALA A 319 -17.38 44.19 18.80
N ALA A 320 -17.86 43.42 17.84
CA ALA A 320 -19.28 43.46 17.42
C ALA A 320 -20.23 43.08 18.57
N LYS A 321 -19.86 42.07 19.39
CA LYS A 321 -20.64 41.69 20.56
C LYS A 321 -20.67 42.76 21.63
N ALA A 322 -19.55 43.46 21.83
CA ALA A 322 -19.45 44.58 22.78
C ALA A 322 -20.32 45.77 22.34
N GLU A 323 -20.34 46.11 21.05
CA GLU A 323 -21.19 47.16 20.48
C GLU A 323 -22.70 46.80 20.60
N ALA A 324 -23.06 45.56 20.26
CA ALA A 324 -24.42 45.09 20.45
C ALA A 324 -24.90 45.15 21.89
N GLY A 325 -24.00 44.77 22.84
CA GLY A 325 -24.30 44.90 24.28
C GLY A 325 -24.51 46.37 24.75
N LYS A 326 -23.73 47.31 24.23
CA LYS A 326 -23.90 48.76 24.53
C LYS A 326 -25.21 49.27 23.96
N ALA A 327 -25.59 48.92 22.74
CA ALA A 327 -26.84 49.30 22.11
C ALA A 327 -28.07 48.76 22.86
N GLU A 328 -27.99 47.52 23.37
CA GLU A 328 -29.04 46.90 24.19
C GLU A 328 -29.19 47.57 25.55
N ALA A 329 -28.05 47.91 26.20
CA ALA A 329 -28.04 48.65 27.48
C ALA A 329 -28.66 50.06 27.29
N ALA A 330 -28.32 50.74 26.23
CA ALA A 330 -28.90 52.07 25.90
C ALA A 330 -30.45 52.01 25.68
N LYS A 331 -30.93 51.00 24.98
CA LYS A 331 -32.35 50.75 24.81
C LYS A 331 -33.09 50.50 26.13
N ARG A 332 -32.48 49.69 27.00
CA ARG A 332 -33.06 49.44 28.36
C ARG A 332 -33.11 50.69 29.22
N ALA A 333 -32.10 51.54 29.17
CA ALA A 333 -32.06 52.78 29.88
C ALA A 333 -33.14 53.80 29.36
N ALA A 334 -33.30 53.91 28.04
CA ALA A 334 -34.35 54.72 27.44
C ALA A 334 -35.78 54.27 27.85
N HIS A 335 -36.00 52.94 27.82
CA HIS A 335 -37.30 52.39 28.21
C HIS A 335 -37.61 52.51 29.72
N ALA A 336 -36.58 52.55 30.57
CA ALA A 336 -36.75 52.82 32.00
C ALA A 336 -37.12 54.30 32.24
N ALA A 337 -36.49 55.23 31.54
CA ALA A 337 -36.80 56.68 31.64
C ALA A 337 -38.22 57.00 31.15
N GLU A 338 -38.74 56.32 30.14
CA GLU A 338 -40.13 56.47 29.66
C GLU A 338 -41.19 55.93 30.64
N ARG A 339 -40.83 55.09 31.60
CA ARG A 339 -41.70 54.53 32.62
C ARG A 339 -41.76 55.38 33.86
N GLU A 340 -40.83 56.28 34.08
CA GLU A 340 -40.76 57.20 35.24
C GLU A 340 -41.30 58.58 34.91
N ALA A 341 -41.60 58.89 33.64
CA ALA A 341 -42.28 60.11 33.19
C ALA A 341 -43.81 59.86 33.04
#